data_7c9265211bc2e622388983e3768946e2
#
_entry.id   7c9265211bc2e622388983e3768946e2
#
_cell.length_a   1.000
_cell.length_b   1.000
_cell.length_c   1.000
_cell.angle_alpha   90.00
_cell.angle_beta   90.00
_cell.angle_gamma   90.00
#
_symmetry.space_group_name_H-M   'P 1'
#
loop_
_entity.id
_entity.type
_entity.pdbx_description
1 polymer ?
#
loop_
_entity_poly.entity_id
_entity_poly.type
_entity_poly.pdbx_seq_one_letter_code
_entity_poly.pdbx_strand_id
1 'polypeptide(L)'
;AQSHLHNQGVGIGDLFLFFGWFRHTNTVNGKLSYDGPSSGFHAIYGYMQVGEIITRYEDVPEWLQSHPHAKKERWVRNNAIYIASDNLSLNPTLPGAGCFTFTENHKLTKEGCSRSIWDLPDFFRDIPITYNAKAWKEDGFHSAAKGQEFVFTTNEEAEKWIRTLL
;
A
#
# COMPACT_ATOMS: atom_id res chain seq x y z
N ALA A 1 2.85 -5.25 -12.31
CA ALA A 1 2.28 -5.27 -10.98
C ALA A 1 2.47 -6.65 -10.35
N GLN A 2 1.57 -7.60 -10.51
CA GLN A 2 1.66 -8.90 -9.82
C GLN A 2 2.94 -9.69 -10.14
N SER A 3 3.48 -9.58 -11.35
CA SER A 3 4.78 -10.17 -11.68
C SER A 3 5.93 -9.60 -10.84
N HIS A 4 5.86 -8.32 -10.45
CA HIS A 4 6.85 -7.74 -9.57
C HIS A 4 6.77 -8.35 -8.18
N LEU A 5 5.58 -8.41 -7.59
CA LEU A 5 5.35 -9.02 -6.27
C LEU A 5 5.83 -10.49 -6.25
N HIS A 6 5.44 -11.26 -7.26
CA HIS A 6 5.90 -12.66 -7.41
C HIS A 6 7.43 -12.75 -7.48
N ASN A 7 8.08 -11.92 -8.30
CA ASN A 7 9.54 -11.95 -8.47
C ASN A 7 10.30 -11.50 -7.22
N GLN A 8 9.65 -10.73 -6.35
CA GLN A 8 10.20 -10.31 -5.04
C GLN A 8 9.86 -11.29 -3.91
N GLY A 9 9.21 -12.41 -4.23
CA GLY A 9 8.92 -13.46 -3.25
C GLY A 9 7.81 -13.10 -2.26
N VAL A 10 6.95 -12.14 -2.59
CA VAL A 10 5.82 -11.78 -1.73
C VAL A 10 4.93 -13.00 -1.50
N GLY A 11 4.72 -13.36 -0.23
CA GLY A 11 4.11 -14.60 0.21
C GLY A 11 3.16 -14.47 1.39
N ILE A 12 2.75 -15.61 1.91
CA ILE A 12 1.91 -15.68 3.12
C ILE A 12 2.66 -15.07 4.30
N GLY A 13 1.96 -14.23 5.09
CA GLY A 13 2.53 -13.50 6.21
C GLY A 13 3.00 -12.08 5.86
N ASP A 14 3.26 -11.79 4.58
CA ASP A 14 3.66 -10.44 4.16
C ASP A 14 2.53 -9.43 4.34
N LEU A 15 2.90 -8.18 4.61
CA LEU A 15 1.97 -7.10 4.87
C LEU A 15 1.96 -6.11 3.71
N PHE A 16 0.80 -5.88 3.12
CA PHE A 16 0.55 -4.76 2.22
C PHE A 16 0.15 -3.52 3.01
N LEU A 17 0.78 -2.39 2.71
CA LEU A 17 0.31 -1.07 3.09
C LEU A 17 -0.19 -0.36 1.83
N PHE A 18 -1.47 -0.08 1.80
CA PHE A 18 -2.10 0.56 0.64
C PHE A 18 -2.00 2.08 0.76
N PHE A 19 -1.43 2.72 -0.24
CA PHE A 19 -1.41 4.17 -0.33
C PHE A 19 -2.19 4.67 -1.54
N GLY A 20 -2.64 5.91 -1.44
CA GLY A 20 -3.40 6.54 -2.50
C GLY A 20 -3.17 8.05 -2.56
N TRP A 21 -3.75 8.66 -3.60
CA TRP A 21 -3.76 10.11 -3.75
C TRP A 21 -5.04 10.69 -3.14
N PHE A 22 -4.86 11.63 -2.22
CA PHE A 22 -5.94 12.30 -1.49
C PHE A 22 -5.87 13.81 -1.64
N ARG A 23 -6.99 14.46 -1.44
CA ARG A 23 -7.13 15.92 -1.35
C ARG A 23 -8.07 16.25 -0.21
N HIS A 24 -7.77 17.31 0.51
CA HIS A 24 -8.70 17.86 1.49
C HIS A 24 -9.96 18.35 0.78
N THR A 25 -11.07 18.19 1.44
CA THR A 25 -12.38 18.68 0.99
C THR A 25 -13.05 19.45 2.10
N ASN A 26 -13.87 20.41 1.71
CA ASN A 26 -14.76 21.13 2.60
C ASN A 26 -16.18 21.14 2.04
N THR A 27 -17.15 21.48 2.88
CA THR A 27 -18.55 21.61 2.45
C THR A 27 -18.87 23.09 2.26
N VAL A 28 -19.16 23.47 1.02
CA VAL A 28 -19.57 24.81 0.64
C VAL A 28 -21.03 24.75 0.15
N ASN A 29 -21.92 25.46 0.81
CA ASN A 29 -23.36 25.48 0.50
C ASN A 29 -23.98 24.06 0.42
N GLY A 30 -23.61 23.17 1.35
CA GLY A 30 -24.10 21.79 1.40
C GLY A 30 -23.51 20.85 0.34
N LYS A 31 -22.54 21.30 -0.47
CA LYS A 31 -21.84 20.48 -1.48
C LYS A 31 -20.39 20.29 -1.11
N LEU A 32 -19.92 19.03 -1.27
CA LEU A 32 -18.52 18.70 -1.09
C LEU A 32 -17.70 19.33 -2.22
N SER A 33 -16.64 20.06 -1.89
CA SER A 33 -15.69 20.62 -2.84
C SER A 33 -14.26 20.43 -2.36
N TYR A 34 -13.30 20.45 -3.28
CA TYR A 34 -11.89 20.40 -2.90
C TYR A 34 -11.47 21.72 -2.21
N ASP A 35 -10.65 21.55 -1.17
CA ASP A 35 -10.09 22.68 -0.44
C ASP A 35 -8.91 23.28 -1.21
N GLY A 36 -9.16 24.38 -1.92
CA GLY A 36 -8.17 25.16 -2.66
C GLY A 36 -7.53 24.44 -3.87
N PRO A 37 -6.49 25.03 -4.45
CA PRO A 37 -5.80 24.53 -5.64
C PRO A 37 -4.76 23.44 -5.36
N SER A 38 -4.72 22.85 -4.16
CA SER A 38 -3.74 21.85 -3.74
C SER A 38 -3.65 20.69 -4.73
N SER A 39 -2.44 20.27 -5.06
CA SER A 39 -2.16 19.06 -5.85
C SER A 39 -2.53 17.77 -5.12
N GLY A 40 -2.88 17.88 -3.83
CA GLY A 40 -3.12 16.73 -2.95
C GLY A 40 -1.83 16.10 -2.42
N PHE A 41 -2.00 14.99 -1.72
CA PHE A 41 -0.92 14.27 -1.06
C PHE A 41 -1.10 12.77 -1.19
N HIS A 42 -0.04 12.00 -1.03
CA HIS A 42 -0.11 10.56 -0.84
C HIS A 42 -0.22 10.25 0.65
N ALA A 43 -1.10 9.31 0.97
CA ALA A 43 -1.24 8.78 2.33
C ALA A 43 -1.51 7.28 2.29
N ILE A 44 -1.09 6.58 3.32
CA ILE A 44 -1.48 5.19 3.58
C ILE A 44 -2.92 5.20 4.08
N TYR A 45 -3.79 4.40 3.47
CA TYR A 45 -5.20 4.38 3.84
C TYR A 45 -5.69 3.03 4.34
N GLY A 46 -4.87 1.99 4.24
CA GLY A 46 -5.26 0.66 4.68
C GLY A 46 -4.11 -0.33 4.63
N TYR A 47 -4.38 -1.52 5.12
CA TYR A 47 -3.44 -2.62 5.18
C TYR A 47 -4.11 -3.96 4.87
N MET A 48 -3.30 -4.95 4.50
CA MET A 48 -3.72 -6.34 4.39
C MET A 48 -2.52 -7.27 4.62
N GLN A 49 -2.60 -8.15 5.60
CA GLN A 49 -1.64 -9.24 5.73
C GLN A 49 -2.09 -10.43 4.89
N VAL A 50 -1.18 -10.98 4.11
CA VAL A 50 -1.47 -12.13 3.24
C VAL A 50 -1.68 -13.40 4.07
N GLY A 51 -2.87 -13.99 3.99
CA GLY A 51 -3.21 -15.28 4.60
C GLY A 51 -3.20 -16.42 3.59
N GLU A 52 -3.60 -16.12 2.34
CA GLU A 52 -3.66 -17.11 1.26
C GLU A 52 -3.34 -16.44 -0.08
N ILE A 53 -2.79 -17.22 -1.02
CA ILE A 53 -2.50 -16.77 -2.38
C ILE A 53 -3.07 -17.78 -3.37
N ILE A 54 -4.02 -17.33 -4.20
CA ILE A 54 -4.57 -18.13 -5.30
C ILE A 54 -3.78 -17.78 -6.56
N THR A 55 -3.15 -18.79 -7.15
CA THR A 55 -2.30 -18.65 -8.35
C THR A 55 -2.84 -19.37 -9.57
N ARG A 56 -3.94 -20.12 -9.44
CA ARG A 56 -4.60 -20.83 -10.54
C ARG A 56 -6.09 -20.53 -10.56
N TYR A 57 -6.65 -20.43 -11.75
CA TYR A 57 -8.08 -20.17 -11.93
C TYR A 57 -8.97 -21.24 -11.27
N GLU A 58 -8.55 -22.50 -11.35
CA GLU A 58 -9.30 -23.65 -10.83
C GLU A 58 -9.44 -23.62 -9.30
N ASP A 59 -8.55 -22.90 -8.62
CA ASP A 59 -8.54 -22.79 -7.15
C ASP A 59 -9.38 -21.60 -6.64
N VAL A 60 -9.98 -20.81 -7.55
CA VAL A 60 -10.82 -19.66 -7.16
C VAL A 60 -12.12 -20.13 -6.55
N PRO A 61 -12.37 -19.87 -5.25
CA PRO A 61 -13.59 -20.30 -4.59
C PRO A 61 -14.82 -19.54 -5.09
N GLU A 62 -16.00 -20.12 -4.92
CA GLU A 62 -17.27 -19.59 -5.44
C GLU A 62 -17.52 -18.14 -4.98
N TRP A 63 -17.30 -17.84 -3.70
CA TRP A 63 -17.51 -16.51 -3.12
C TRP A 63 -16.61 -15.41 -3.74
N LEU A 64 -15.51 -15.80 -4.40
CA LEU A 64 -14.55 -14.87 -5.00
C LEU A 64 -14.75 -14.70 -6.52
N GLN A 65 -15.66 -15.43 -7.15
CA GLN A 65 -15.85 -15.40 -8.61
C GLN A 65 -16.26 -14.03 -9.18
N SER A 66 -16.88 -13.18 -8.36
CA SER A 66 -17.21 -11.80 -8.75
C SER A 66 -16.00 -10.86 -8.74
N HIS A 67 -14.86 -11.29 -8.17
CA HIS A 67 -13.66 -10.46 -8.10
C HIS A 67 -13.11 -10.19 -9.51
N PRO A 68 -12.69 -8.95 -9.85
CA PRO A 68 -12.20 -8.62 -11.19
C PRO A 68 -11.05 -9.48 -11.70
N HIS A 69 -10.17 -9.96 -10.80
CA HIS A 69 -9.06 -10.85 -11.14
C HIS A 69 -9.46 -12.33 -11.22
N ALA A 70 -10.66 -12.71 -10.80
CA ALA A 70 -11.15 -14.09 -10.91
C ALA A 70 -11.65 -14.45 -12.31
N LYS A 71 -11.79 -13.48 -13.21
CA LYS A 71 -12.23 -13.75 -14.59
C LYS A 71 -11.20 -14.57 -15.34
N LYS A 72 -11.64 -15.66 -15.97
CA LYS A 72 -10.78 -16.67 -16.64
C LYS A 72 -9.83 -16.04 -17.66
N GLU A 73 -10.28 -15.07 -18.43
CA GLU A 73 -9.49 -14.36 -19.44
C GLU A 73 -8.36 -13.49 -18.86
N ARG A 74 -8.37 -13.23 -17.56
CA ARG A 74 -7.32 -12.51 -16.85
C ARG A 74 -6.23 -13.41 -16.26
N TRP A 75 -6.43 -14.73 -16.29
CA TRP A 75 -5.44 -15.69 -15.80
C TRP A 75 -4.32 -15.90 -16.83
N VAL A 76 -3.51 -14.87 -16.96
CA VAL A 76 -2.24 -14.88 -17.68
C VAL A 76 -1.10 -15.16 -16.69
N ARG A 77 0.10 -15.37 -17.21
CA ARG A 77 1.30 -15.60 -16.39
C ARG A 77 1.39 -14.63 -15.20
N ASN A 78 1.59 -15.19 -14.01
CA ASN A 78 1.74 -14.47 -12.74
C ASN A 78 0.49 -13.67 -12.28
N ASN A 79 -0.69 -14.02 -12.74
CA ASN A 79 -1.90 -13.53 -12.09
C ASN A 79 -2.02 -14.22 -10.71
N ALA A 80 -2.39 -13.44 -9.70
CA ALA A 80 -2.63 -13.95 -8.36
C ALA A 80 -3.75 -13.15 -7.67
N ILE A 81 -4.44 -13.80 -6.76
CA ILE A 81 -5.35 -13.15 -5.83
C ILE A 81 -4.81 -13.39 -4.42
N TYR A 82 -4.58 -12.31 -3.71
CA TYR A 82 -4.12 -12.32 -2.33
C TYR A 82 -5.34 -12.17 -1.43
N ILE A 83 -5.49 -13.08 -0.48
CA ILE A 83 -6.57 -13.10 0.51
C ILE A 83 -5.97 -12.73 1.86
N ALA A 84 -6.69 -11.91 2.62
CA ALA A 84 -6.26 -11.50 3.95
C ALA A 84 -6.21 -12.69 4.92
N SER A 85 -5.28 -12.65 5.87
CA SER A 85 -5.32 -13.49 7.07
C SER A 85 -6.50 -13.10 7.96
N ASP A 86 -6.90 -13.97 8.88
CA ASP A 86 -7.98 -13.67 9.84
C ASP A 86 -7.60 -12.49 10.75
N ASN A 87 -6.37 -12.51 11.24
CA ASN A 87 -5.84 -11.48 12.14
C ASN A 87 -4.49 -10.96 11.66
N LEU A 88 -4.16 -9.74 12.07
CA LEU A 88 -2.87 -9.12 11.83
C LEU A 88 -1.83 -9.64 12.84
N SER A 89 -0.73 -10.23 12.39
CA SER A 89 0.31 -10.79 13.27
C SER A 89 0.97 -9.74 14.19
N LEU A 90 1.12 -8.51 13.69
CA LEU A 90 1.68 -7.40 14.48
C LEU A 90 0.72 -6.93 15.61
N ASN A 91 -0.57 -7.14 15.46
CA ASN A 91 -1.58 -6.86 16.48
C ASN A 91 -2.76 -7.83 16.31
N PRO A 92 -2.75 -9.00 16.99
CA PRO A 92 -3.78 -10.03 16.81
C PRO A 92 -5.20 -9.64 17.21
N THR A 93 -5.39 -8.47 17.82
CA THR A 93 -6.74 -7.93 18.10
C THR A 93 -7.38 -7.26 16.88
N LEU A 94 -6.59 -6.97 15.85
CA LEU A 94 -7.05 -6.40 14.60
C LEU A 94 -7.26 -7.48 13.54
N PRO A 95 -8.22 -7.30 12.64
CA PRO A 95 -8.39 -8.20 11.49
C PRO A 95 -7.16 -8.12 10.56
N GLY A 96 -6.95 -9.16 9.75
CA GLY A 96 -5.83 -9.22 8.81
C GLY A 96 -5.88 -8.17 7.69
N ALA A 97 -6.99 -7.46 7.51
CA ALA A 97 -7.11 -6.33 6.61
C ALA A 97 -8.00 -5.24 7.20
N GLY A 98 -7.69 -3.99 6.89
CA GLY A 98 -8.47 -2.85 7.37
C GLY A 98 -8.14 -1.54 6.67
N CYS A 99 -8.99 -0.54 6.92
CA CYS A 99 -8.75 0.83 6.51
C CYS A 99 -8.47 1.70 7.74
N PHE A 100 -7.57 2.65 7.57
CA PHE A 100 -7.24 3.60 8.63
C PHE A 100 -8.21 4.78 8.66
N THR A 101 -8.50 5.28 9.86
CA THR A 101 -8.95 6.67 10.01
C THR A 101 -7.73 7.55 9.81
N PHE A 102 -7.81 8.48 8.86
CA PHE A 102 -6.67 9.33 8.51
C PHE A 102 -6.17 10.15 9.71
N THR A 103 -4.87 10.11 9.92
CA THR A 103 -4.11 11.01 10.78
C THR A 103 -2.86 11.49 10.02
N GLU A 104 -2.17 12.52 10.50
CA GLU A 104 -0.95 13.02 9.84
C GLU A 104 0.17 11.96 9.77
N ASN A 105 0.18 10.97 10.67
CA ASN A 105 1.13 9.86 10.62
C ASN A 105 0.98 8.98 9.36
N HIS A 106 -0.19 8.98 8.73
CA HIS A 106 -0.43 8.24 7.50
C HIS A 106 0.03 8.99 6.25
N LYS A 107 0.30 10.29 6.36
CA LYS A 107 0.72 11.12 5.24
C LYS A 107 2.16 10.79 4.84
N LEU A 108 2.34 10.44 3.59
CA LEU A 108 3.65 10.14 3.02
C LEU A 108 4.29 11.38 2.40
N THR A 109 3.49 12.27 1.81
CA THR A 109 3.99 13.44 1.12
C THR A 109 4.66 14.41 2.08
N LYS A 110 5.90 14.77 1.77
CA LYS A 110 6.66 15.81 2.49
C LYS A 110 6.00 17.16 2.35
N GLU A 111 5.92 17.89 3.46
CA GLU A 111 5.29 19.19 3.49
C GLU A 111 5.97 20.18 2.53
N GLY A 112 5.17 20.99 1.85
CA GLY A 112 5.65 21.96 0.87
C GLY A 112 6.16 21.37 -0.45
N CYS A 113 6.17 20.04 -0.60
CA CYS A 113 6.67 19.36 -1.77
C CYS A 113 5.56 18.85 -2.69
N SER A 114 5.92 18.38 -3.88
CA SER A 114 4.99 17.69 -4.75
C SER A 114 4.56 16.35 -4.12
N ARG A 115 3.34 15.88 -4.42
CA ARG A 115 2.76 14.68 -3.80
C ARG A 115 3.64 13.43 -3.88
N SER A 116 4.52 13.33 -4.87
CA SER A 116 5.40 12.19 -5.08
C SER A 116 6.72 12.27 -4.32
N ILE A 117 6.99 13.34 -3.60
CA ILE A 117 8.13 13.46 -2.71
C ILE A 117 7.67 13.12 -1.31
N TRP A 118 8.17 11.99 -0.79
CA TRP A 118 7.75 11.45 0.49
C TRP A 118 8.76 11.71 1.60
N ASP A 119 8.25 11.95 2.79
CA ASP A 119 9.01 12.08 4.02
C ASP A 119 9.00 10.76 4.78
N LEU A 120 9.71 9.77 4.22
CA LEU A 120 9.85 8.48 4.89
C LEU A 120 10.85 8.59 6.04
N PRO A 121 10.67 7.83 7.15
CA PRO A 121 11.67 7.73 8.21
C PRO A 121 13.05 7.39 7.70
N ASP A 122 14.10 7.94 8.33
CA ASP A 122 15.48 7.84 7.86
C ASP A 122 15.99 6.39 7.74
N PHE A 123 15.51 5.48 8.59
CA PHE A 123 15.89 4.06 8.54
C PHE A 123 15.58 3.40 7.17
N PHE A 124 14.62 3.94 6.42
CA PHE A 124 14.34 3.45 5.07
C PHE A 124 15.48 3.69 4.07
N ARG A 125 16.45 4.55 4.39
CA ARG A 125 17.63 4.75 3.55
C ARG A 125 18.57 3.54 3.56
N ASP A 126 18.54 2.77 4.65
CA ASP A 126 19.35 1.58 4.86
C ASP A 126 18.66 0.28 4.45
N ILE A 127 17.38 0.36 4.11
CA ILE A 127 16.58 -0.78 3.65
C ILE A 127 16.48 -0.75 2.12
N PRO A 128 16.89 -1.82 1.42
CA PRO A 128 16.66 -1.94 -0.01
C PRO A 128 15.17 -1.92 -0.33
N ILE A 129 14.73 -0.88 -1.04
CA ILE A 129 13.37 -0.77 -1.57
C ILE A 129 13.42 -1.09 -3.06
N THR A 130 12.62 -2.05 -3.49
CA THR A 130 12.61 -2.48 -4.90
C THR A 130 12.00 -1.42 -5.82
N TYR A 131 12.23 -1.57 -7.12
CA TYR A 131 11.67 -0.82 -8.23
C TYR A 131 12.38 0.49 -8.56
N ASN A 132 12.94 1.25 -7.63
CA ASN A 132 13.65 2.49 -7.94
C ASN A 132 14.86 2.70 -7.03
N ALA A 133 16.00 2.14 -7.42
CA ALA A 133 17.26 2.31 -6.68
C ALA A 133 17.74 3.78 -6.58
N LYS A 134 17.17 4.69 -7.39
CA LYS A 134 17.50 6.14 -7.39
C LYS A 134 16.36 6.99 -6.81
N ALA A 135 15.46 6.39 -6.05
CA ALA A 135 14.32 7.10 -5.48
C ALA A 135 14.73 8.09 -4.38
N TRP A 136 15.78 7.77 -3.63
CA TRP A 136 16.31 8.67 -2.59
C TRP A 136 17.10 9.82 -3.18
N LYS A 137 16.68 11.03 -2.84
CA LYS A 137 17.37 12.29 -3.17
C LYS A 137 17.56 13.14 -1.92
N GLU A 138 18.14 14.32 -2.06
CA GLU A 138 18.36 15.25 -0.94
C GLU A 138 17.04 15.71 -0.31
N ASP A 139 16.00 15.91 -1.12
CA ASP A 139 14.69 16.40 -0.70
C ASP A 139 13.75 15.32 -0.17
N GLY A 140 14.08 14.02 -0.30
CA GLY A 140 13.27 12.91 0.20
C GLY A 140 13.22 11.70 -0.73
N PHE A 141 12.27 10.81 -0.48
CA PHE A 141 12.01 9.64 -1.33
C PHE A 141 11.09 10.02 -2.48
N HIS A 142 11.53 9.81 -3.72
CA HIS A 142 10.75 10.10 -4.92
C HIS A 142 9.96 8.87 -5.37
N SER A 143 8.68 8.83 -5.00
CA SER A 143 7.77 7.79 -5.49
C SER A 143 7.49 7.97 -6.98
N ALA A 144 7.05 6.90 -7.65
CA ALA A 144 6.63 7.02 -9.04
C ALA A 144 5.33 7.83 -9.19
N ALA A 145 5.19 8.45 -10.36
CA ALA A 145 4.02 9.27 -10.67
C ALA A 145 2.71 8.48 -10.79
N LYS A 146 2.79 7.16 -11.04
CA LYS A 146 1.65 6.23 -11.13
C LYS A 146 1.87 5.09 -10.16
N GLY A 147 0.77 4.54 -9.65
CA GLY A 147 0.77 3.46 -8.67
C GLY A 147 1.82 2.39 -8.97
N GLN A 148 2.71 2.20 -8.03
CA GLN A 148 3.78 1.22 -8.04
C GLN A 148 3.74 0.42 -6.76
N GLU A 149 4.14 -0.83 -6.87
CA GLU A 149 4.41 -1.65 -5.72
C GLU A 149 5.89 -1.48 -5.34
N PHE A 150 6.11 -1.08 -4.09
CA PHE A 150 7.42 -1.09 -3.46
C PHE A 150 7.47 -2.30 -2.52
N VAL A 151 8.52 -3.08 -2.61
CA VAL A 151 8.75 -4.22 -1.70
C VAL A 151 10.04 -3.98 -0.95
N PHE A 152 10.01 -4.19 0.36
CA PHE A 152 11.17 -4.16 1.22
C PHE A 152 11.06 -5.23 2.30
N THR A 153 12.21 -5.69 2.80
CA THR A 153 12.26 -6.61 3.93
C THR A 153 12.19 -5.83 5.22
N THR A 154 11.27 -6.18 6.11
CA THR A 154 11.11 -5.53 7.41
C THR A 154 12.30 -5.81 8.32
N ASN A 155 12.62 -4.83 9.17
CA ASN A 155 13.48 -4.94 10.33
C ASN A 155 12.73 -4.39 11.56
N GLU A 156 13.34 -4.40 12.73
CA GLU A 156 12.71 -3.92 13.98
C GLU A 156 12.21 -2.46 13.88
N GLU A 157 12.93 -1.59 13.18
CA GLU A 157 12.55 -0.17 13.04
C GLU A 157 11.34 -0.02 12.12
N ALA A 158 11.30 -0.78 11.02
CA ALA A 158 10.16 -0.83 10.13
C ALA A 158 8.91 -1.37 10.83
N GLU A 159 9.04 -2.43 11.63
CA GLU A 159 7.91 -2.95 12.41
C GLU A 159 7.42 -1.94 13.45
N LYS A 160 8.31 -1.25 14.16
CA LYS A 160 7.93 -0.18 15.09
C LYS A 160 7.16 0.94 14.36
N TRP A 161 7.67 1.35 13.21
CA TRP A 161 6.98 2.35 12.39
C TRP A 161 5.59 1.88 11.94
N ILE A 162 5.47 0.65 11.43
CA ILE A 162 4.16 0.08 11.03
C ILE A 162 3.19 0.09 12.22
N ARG A 163 3.64 -0.24 13.43
CA ARG A 163 2.80 -0.19 14.63
C ARG A 163 2.30 1.23 14.97
N THR A 164 2.99 2.29 14.54
CA THR A 164 2.51 3.66 14.72
C THR A 164 1.39 4.04 13.75
N LEU A 165 1.20 3.25 12.70
CA LEU A 165 0.12 3.44 11.72
C LEU A 165 -1.17 2.72 12.15
N LEU A 166 -1.05 1.65 12.96
CA LEU A 166 -2.15 0.82 13.44
C LEU A 166 -2.87 1.47 14.62
#